data_39a8b9616dd5f5c6ec05e957ecac5641
#
_entry.id   39a8b9616dd5f5c6ec05e957ecac5641
#
_cell.length_a   1.000
_cell.length_b   1.000
_cell.length_c   1.000
_cell.angle_alpha   90.00
_cell.angle_beta   90.00
_cell.angle_gamma   90.00
#
_symmetry.space_group_name_H-M   'P 1'
#
loop_
_entity.id
_entity.type
_entity.pdbx_description
1 polymer ?
#
loop_
_entity_poly.entity_id
_entity_poly.type
_entity_poly.pdbx_seq_one_letter_code
_entity_poly.pdbx_strand_id
1 'polypeptide(L)' 'MQAKLTIHERLKDLRVERGLTLEQLSAETSISKSALGKYEADDFKDISPFSMVELAKFYGVSTDYLLGRTEQS' A
#
# COMPACT_ATOMS: atom_id res chain seq x y z
N MET A 1 -0.65 -21.17 13.50
CA MET A 1 -1.34 -20.57 12.37
C MET A 1 -0.91 -19.13 12.18
N GLN A 2 -0.66 -18.75 10.97
CA GLN A 2 -0.16 -17.43 10.66
C GLN A 2 -1.29 -16.52 10.22
N ALA A 3 -1.39 -15.36 10.84
CA ALA A 3 -2.40 -14.38 10.45
C ALA A 3 -1.97 -13.71 9.15
N LYS A 4 -2.94 -13.44 8.29
CA LYS A 4 -2.68 -12.68 7.07
C LYS A 4 -2.47 -11.22 7.42
N LEU A 5 -1.56 -10.60 6.70
CA LEU A 5 -1.37 -9.17 6.83
C LEU A 5 -2.60 -8.44 6.28
N THR A 6 -2.97 -7.34 6.93
CA THR A 6 -3.99 -6.46 6.40
C THR A 6 -3.40 -5.69 5.22
N ILE A 7 -4.28 -5.05 4.43
CA ILE A 7 -3.82 -4.19 3.35
C ILE A 7 -2.94 -3.07 3.89
N HIS A 8 -3.28 -2.53 5.05
CA HIS A 8 -2.51 -1.46 5.68
C HIS A 8 -1.10 -1.91 6.01
N GLU A 9 -0.97 -3.09 6.57
CA GLU A 9 0.32 -3.67 6.91
C GLU A 9 1.15 -3.97 5.66
N ARG A 10 0.50 -4.50 4.61
CA ARG A 10 1.20 -4.80 3.36
C ARG A 10 1.75 -3.53 2.72
N LEU A 11 0.96 -2.47 2.69
CA LEU A 11 1.40 -1.20 2.12
C LEU A 11 2.61 -0.66 2.87
N LYS A 12 2.55 -0.69 4.20
CA LYS A 12 3.66 -0.22 5.01
C LYS A 12 4.91 -1.07 4.80
N ASP A 13 4.75 -2.39 4.78
CA ASP A 13 5.88 -3.31 4.59
C ASP A 13 6.55 -3.08 3.24
N LEU A 14 5.78 -2.91 2.18
CA LEU A 14 6.33 -2.65 0.85
C LEU A 14 7.13 -1.35 0.83
N ARG A 15 6.60 -0.32 1.48
CA ARG A 15 7.30 0.97 1.54
C ARG A 15 8.61 0.85 2.33
N VAL A 16 8.54 0.21 3.48
CA VAL A 16 9.72 0.07 4.35
C VAL A 16 10.79 -0.79 3.67
N GLU A 17 10.39 -1.86 3.00
CA GLU A 17 11.32 -2.71 2.28
C GLU A 17 12.11 -1.95 1.23
N ARG A 18 11.49 -0.95 0.64
CA ARG A 18 12.15 -0.13 -0.38
C ARG A 18 12.87 1.08 0.19
N GLY A 19 12.87 1.23 1.51
CA GLY A 19 13.55 2.32 2.18
C GLY A 19 12.97 3.69 1.86
N LEU A 20 11.65 3.75 1.61
CA LEU A 20 10.99 5.00 1.23
C LEU A 20 10.31 5.65 2.41
N THR A 21 10.36 6.98 2.45
CA THR A 21 9.52 7.76 3.35
C THR A 21 8.16 7.98 2.68
N LEU A 22 7.18 8.41 3.46
CA LEU A 22 5.88 8.77 2.89
C LEU A 22 6.01 9.92 1.89
N GLU A 23 6.91 10.86 2.16
CA GLU A 23 7.15 11.96 1.25
C GLU A 23 7.69 11.51 -0.09
N GLN A 24 8.66 10.58 -0.05
CA GLN A 24 9.23 10.02 -1.28
C GLN A 24 8.17 9.24 -2.06
N LEU A 25 7.38 8.44 -1.38
CA LEU A 25 6.32 7.69 -2.03
C LEU A 25 5.28 8.62 -2.66
N SER A 26 4.94 9.69 -1.96
CA SER A 26 4.01 10.69 -2.50
C SER A 26 4.54 11.30 -3.79
N ALA A 27 5.83 11.62 -3.82
CA ALA A 27 6.45 12.19 -5.01
C ALA A 27 6.40 11.23 -6.22
N GLU A 28 6.45 9.94 -5.95
CA GLU A 28 6.50 8.91 -7.02
C GLU A 28 5.13 8.47 -7.51
N THR A 29 4.06 8.71 -6.74
CA THR A 29 2.77 8.09 -7.02
C THR A 29 1.63 9.06 -7.30
N SER A 30 1.84 10.35 -7.18
CA SER A 30 0.76 11.34 -7.32
C SER A 30 -0.34 11.19 -6.24
N ILE A 31 -0.02 10.53 -5.14
CA ILE A 31 -0.93 10.39 -3.99
C ILE A 31 -0.37 11.25 -2.88
N SER A 32 -1.24 12.04 -2.22
CA SER A 32 -0.77 12.94 -1.17
C SER A 32 -0.18 12.15 0.00
N LYS A 33 0.81 12.76 0.65
CA LYS A 33 1.42 12.17 1.85
C LYS A 33 0.36 11.89 2.93
N SER A 34 -0.59 12.79 3.07
CA SER A 34 -1.67 12.64 4.04
C SER A 34 -2.51 11.41 3.76
N ALA A 35 -2.87 11.19 2.49
CA ALA A 35 -3.64 10.02 2.10
C ALA A 35 -2.83 8.74 2.32
N LEU A 36 -1.56 8.76 1.95
CA LEU A 36 -0.70 7.58 2.13
C LEU A 36 -0.56 7.21 3.60
N GLY A 37 -0.44 8.21 4.47
CA GLY A 37 -0.37 7.96 5.90
C GLY A 37 -1.63 7.30 6.42
N LYS A 38 -2.78 7.74 5.94
CA LYS A 38 -4.06 7.15 6.31
C LYS A 38 -4.18 5.71 5.80
N TYR A 39 -3.70 5.45 4.58
CA TYR A 39 -3.77 4.11 4.00
C TYR A 39 -2.95 3.09 4.80
N GLU A 40 -1.89 3.54 5.46
CA GLU A 40 -1.06 2.65 6.29
C GLU A 40 -1.56 2.56 7.73
N ALA A 41 -2.60 3.32 8.07
CA ALA A 41 -3.17 3.30 9.42
C ALA A 41 -4.27 2.24 9.50
N ASP A 42 -4.30 1.52 10.61
CA ASP A 42 -5.22 0.39 10.79
C ASP A 42 -6.68 0.79 10.76
N ASP A 43 -6.99 2.02 11.12
CA ASP A 43 -8.37 2.48 11.21
C ASP A 43 -8.94 3.03 9.90
N PHE A 44 -8.12 3.13 8.86
CA PHE A 44 -8.58 3.65 7.59
C PHE A 44 -9.15 2.53 6.73
N LYS A 45 -10.38 2.69 6.28
CA LYS A 45 -11.12 1.62 5.63
C LYS A 45 -11.26 1.77 4.12
N ASP A 46 -11.14 2.98 3.60
CA ASP A 46 -11.45 3.24 2.20
C ASP A 46 -10.25 3.76 1.44
N ILE A 47 -9.60 2.86 0.73
CA ILE A 47 -8.53 3.25 -0.21
C ILE A 47 -9.18 3.35 -1.58
N SER A 48 -9.04 4.50 -2.24
CA SER A 48 -9.69 4.68 -3.54
C SER A 48 -9.13 3.70 -4.57
N PRO A 49 -9.95 3.27 -5.54
CA PRO A 49 -9.47 2.39 -6.60
C PRO A 49 -8.29 2.98 -7.36
N PHE A 50 -8.30 4.30 -7.59
CA PHE A 50 -7.19 4.98 -8.24
C PHE A 50 -5.88 4.77 -7.46
N SER A 51 -5.92 5.04 -6.15
CA SER A 51 -4.74 4.89 -5.30
C SER A 51 -4.26 3.44 -5.27
N MET A 52 -5.19 2.49 -5.22
CA MET A 52 -4.86 1.08 -5.22
C MET A 52 -4.09 0.69 -6.49
N VAL A 53 -4.57 1.13 -7.65
CA VAL A 53 -3.92 0.85 -8.92
C VAL A 53 -2.54 1.50 -8.98
N GLU A 54 -2.45 2.76 -8.53
CA GLU A 54 -1.17 3.49 -8.56
C GLU A 54 -0.13 2.80 -7.67
N LEU A 55 -0.52 2.40 -6.48
CA LEU A 55 0.39 1.71 -5.57
C LEU A 55 0.81 0.35 -6.09
N ALA A 56 -0.13 -0.39 -6.67
CA ALA A 56 0.17 -1.70 -7.27
C ALA A 56 1.21 -1.55 -8.39
N LYS A 57 1.01 -0.57 -9.26
CA LYS A 57 1.95 -0.29 -10.35
C LYS A 57 3.32 0.10 -9.83
N PHE A 58 3.35 0.99 -8.84
CA PHE A 58 4.61 1.46 -8.29
C PHE A 58 5.40 0.32 -7.66
N TYR A 59 4.74 -0.52 -6.89
CA TYR A 59 5.40 -1.62 -6.21
C TYR A 59 5.61 -2.85 -7.10
N GLY A 60 5.03 -2.86 -8.30
CA GLY A 60 5.14 -3.99 -9.20
C GLY A 60 4.42 -5.23 -8.72
N VAL A 61 3.30 -5.04 -8.04
CA VAL A 61 2.47 -6.13 -7.51
C VAL A 61 1.05 -5.98 -8.04
N SER A 62 0.25 -7.03 -7.90
CA SER A 62 -1.14 -6.98 -8.30
C SER A 62 -1.99 -6.31 -7.22
N THR A 63 -3.14 -5.77 -7.62
CA THR A 63 -4.10 -5.25 -6.64
C THR A 63 -4.63 -6.37 -5.76
N ASP A 64 -4.76 -7.58 -6.30
CA ASP A 64 -5.19 -8.74 -5.51
C ASP A 64 -4.18 -9.04 -4.40
N TYR A 65 -2.90 -8.90 -4.67
CA TYR A 65 -1.87 -9.08 -3.65
C TYR A 65 -2.03 -8.04 -2.53
N LEU A 66 -2.24 -6.79 -2.91
CA LEU A 66 -2.43 -5.72 -1.92
C LEU A 66 -3.66 -5.99 -1.06
N LEU A 67 -4.72 -6.51 -1.66
CA LEU A 67 -5.96 -6.81 -0.96
C LEU A 67 -5.89 -8.10 -0.14
N GLY A 68 -4.81 -8.85 -0.26
CA GLY A 68 -4.66 -10.10 0.48
C GLY A 68 -5.43 -11.26 -0.11
N ARG A 69 -5.84 -11.14 -1.39
CA ARG A 69 -6.59 -12.20 -2.07
C ARG A 69 -5.70 -13.29 -2.64
N THR A 70 -4.42 -12.99 -2.78
CA THR A 70 -3.44 -13.93 -3.30
C THR A 70 -2.13 -13.72 -2.60
N GLU A 71 -1.33 -14.79 -2.50
CA GLU A 71 0.03 -14.72 -1.98
C GLU A 71 1.03 -14.34 -3.07
N GLN A 72 0.60 -14.33 -4.31
CA GLN A 72 1.45 -14.02 -5.44
C GLN A 72 1.39 -12.54 -5.77
N SER A 73 2.54 -11.91 -5.79
CA SER A 73 2.64 -10.52 -6.20
C SER A 73 2.64 -10.40 -7.74
#